data_8aa4b22da2706b95ba6c494e4d2ba8fb
#
_entry.id   8aa4b22da2706b95ba6c494e4d2ba8fb
#
_cell.length_a   1.000
_cell.length_b   1.000
_cell.length_c   1.000
_cell.angle_alpha   90.00
_cell.angle_beta   90.00
_cell.angle_gamma   90.00
#
_symmetry.space_group_name_H-M   'P 1'
#
loop_
_entity.id
_entity.type
_entity.pdbx_description
1 polymer ?
#
loop_
_entity_poly.entity_id
_entity_poly.type
_entity_poly.pdbx_seq_one_letter_code
_entity_poly.pdbx_strand_id
1 'polypeptide(L)'
;KITDIPGMIEFDIPVHGDNRGWFKENFQKEKMVPLGFPIDFFAADKLQNNVSLSRQGVLRGLHAEPWDKYISVADNGKVLGAWVDLREGESFGHVYQTVIDASKSIFVPRGVANGFQVLSEMVSYSYLVNDYWALDLKPKYAFVNYADPTLGIAWDDVDNAEVSEE
;
A
#
# COMPACT_ATOMS: atom_id res chain seq x y z
N LYS A 1 11.10 4.09 8.50
CA LYS A 1 10.34 4.51 9.69
C LYS A 1 9.41 3.38 10.11
N ILE A 2 9.45 3.02 11.39
CA ILE A 2 8.50 2.08 12.01
C ILE A 2 7.18 2.81 12.23
N THR A 3 6.05 2.12 11.96
CA THR A 3 4.70 2.66 12.15
C THR A 3 4.05 2.10 13.42
N ASP A 4 2.85 2.58 13.77
CA ASP A 4 2.08 2.07 14.91
C ASP A 4 1.49 0.68 14.66
N ILE A 5 1.53 0.20 13.42
CA ILE A 5 1.16 -1.17 13.05
C ILE A 5 2.42 -2.04 13.05
N PRO A 6 2.53 -3.05 13.95
CA PRO A 6 3.73 -3.88 14.06
C PRO A 6 4.08 -4.57 12.73
N GLY A 7 5.36 -4.48 12.33
CA GLY A 7 5.87 -5.07 11.09
C GLY A 7 5.62 -4.26 9.82
N MET A 8 4.81 -3.22 9.88
CA MET A 8 4.61 -2.29 8.78
C MET A 8 5.70 -1.22 8.79
N ILE A 9 6.34 -0.97 7.65
CA ILE A 9 7.51 -0.10 7.54
C ILE A 9 7.33 0.90 6.40
N GLU A 10 7.60 2.17 6.71
CA GLU A 10 7.70 3.25 5.74
C GLU A 10 9.16 3.48 5.36
N PHE A 11 9.46 3.49 4.06
CA PHE A 11 10.79 3.73 3.50
C PHE A 11 10.81 5.06 2.75
N ASP A 12 11.90 5.79 2.91
CA ASP A 12 12.23 6.93 2.05
C ASP A 12 13.00 6.43 0.84
N ILE A 13 12.53 6.78 -0.35
CA ILE A 13 13.13 6.38 -1.63
C ILE A 13 13.76 7.62 -2.28
N PRO A 14 15.08 7.66 -2.45
CA PRO A 14 15.73 8.75 -3.16
C PRO A 14 15.23 8.85 -4.60
N VAL A 15 14.80 10.05 -5.00
CA VAL A 15 14.38 10.38 -6.36
C VAL A 15 15.40 11.32 -6.97
N HIS A 16 15.98 10.94 -8.09
CA HIS A 16 17.02 11.68 -8.78
C HIS A 16 16.45 12.33 -10.04
N GLY A 17 16.27 13.65 -10.02
CA GLY A 17 15.72 14.43 -11.13
C GLY A 17 16.77 15.09 -12.00
N ASP A 18 16.49 15.21 -13.32
CA ASP A 18 17.24 16.02 -14.28
C ASP A 18 16.28 16.62 -15.34
N ASN A 19 16.81 17.21 -16.41
CA ASN A 19 16.02 17.83 -17.48
C ASN A 19 15.13 16.85 -18.29
N ARG A 20 15.31 15.54 -18.13
CA ARG A 20 14.50 14.49 -18.79
C ARG A 20 13.36 13.98 -17.90
N GLY A 21 13.39 14.28 -16.58
CA GLY A 21 12.47 13.76 -15.60
C GLY A 21 13.20 13.25 -14.35
N TRP A 22 12.80 12.08 -13.83
CA TRP A 22 13.46 11.51 -12.68
C TRP A 22 13.66 10.01 -12.80
N PHE A 23 14.60 9.51 -12.00
CA PHE A 23 14.91 8.10 -11.82
C PHE A 23 14.91 7.77 -10.33
N LYS A 24 14.42 6.58 -9.97
CA LYS A 24 14.58 6.01 -8.63
C LYS A 24 14.83 4.51 -8.69
N GLU A 25 15.58 4.01 -7.73
CA GLU A 25 15.61 2.57 -7.46
C GLU A 25 14.37 2.21 -6.62
N ASN A 26 13.33 1.75 -7.28
CA ASN A 26 12.04 1.51 -6.62
C ASN A 26 12.09 0.38 -5.58
N PHE A 27 12.89 -0.65 -5.84
CA PHE A 27 13.12 -1.76 -4.94
C PHE A 27 14.50 -2.36 -5.17
N GLN A 28 15.28 -2.51 -4.10
CA GLN A 28 16.53 -3.25 -4.13
C GLN A 28 16.71 -4.00 -2.82
N LYS A 29 16.64 -5.34 -2.88
CA LYS A 29 16.71 -6.25 -1.73
C LYS A 29 17.90 -5.95 -0.81
N GLU A 30 19.10 -5.84 -1.39
CA GLU A 30 20.35 -5.68 -0.64
C GLU A 30 20.43 -4.35 0.16
N LYS A 31 19.69 -3.32 -0.29
CA LYS A 31 19.58 -2.04 0.41
C LYS A 31 18.45 -2.00 1.41
N MET A 32 17.35 -2.70 1.15
CA MET A 32 16.14 -2.60 1.94
C MET A 32 16.09 -3.55 3.12
N VAL A 33 16.67 -4.75 3.01
CA VAL A 33 16.73 -5.71 4.11
C VAL A 33 17.47 -5.14 5.32
N PRO A 34 18.62 -4.46 5.20
CA PRO A 34 19.27 -3.79 6.35
C PRO A 34 18.42 -2.68 6.98
N LEU A 35 17.45 -2.11 6.25
CA LEU A 35 16.52 -1.09 6.76
C LEU A 35 15.26 -1.69 7.42
N GLY A 36 15.19 -3.03 7.50
CA GLY A 36 14.10 -3.74 8.17
C GLY A 36 13.13 -4.47 7.23
N PHE A 37 13.34 -4.43 5.91
CA PHE A 37 12.51 -5.21 4.98
C PHE A 37 12.67 -6.71 5.29
N PRO A 38 11.55 -7.45 5.51
CA PRO A 38 11.64 -8.84 5.97
C PRO A 38 12.25 -9.77 4.91
N ILE A 39 13.30 -10.47 5.25
CA ILE A 39 13.97 -11.43 4.36
C ILE A 39 13.08 -12.62 3.99
N ASP A 40 12.18 -13.01 4.87
CA ASP A 40 11.22 -14.10 4.66
C ASP A 40 10.13 -13.77 3.62
N PHE A 41 10.01 -12.51 3.22
CA PHE A 41 9.19 -12.10 2.07
C PHE A 41 9.52 -12.92 0.81
N PHE A 42 10.76 -13.35 0.67
CA PHE A 42 11.25 -14.10 -0.50
C PHE A 42 11.21 -15.63 -0.29
N ALA A 43 10.77 -16.12 0.87
CA ALA A 43 10.87 -17.53 1.23
C ALA A 43 10.02 -18.47 0.37
N ALA A 44 8.86 -18.00 -0.13
CA ALA A 44 7.96 -18.78 -0.97
C ALA A 44 8.41 -18.86 -2.44
N ASP A 45 9.47 -18.16 -2.82
CA ASP A 45 9.97 -18.07 -4.20
C ASP A 45 8.89 -17.69 -5.22
N LYS A 46 7.91 -16.93 -4.78
CA LYS A 46 6.82 -16.38 -5.59
C LYS A 46 6.88 -14.87 -5.50
N LEU A 47 6.93 -14.22 -6.64
CA LEU A 47 6.95 -12.78 -6.74
C LEU A 47 6.06 -12.32 -7.88
N GLN A 48 5.12 -11.41 -7.58
CA GLN A 48 4.26 -10.79 -8.58
C GLN A 48 4.24 -9.27 -8.36
N ASN A 49 4.48 -8.52 -9.42
CA ASN A 49 4.30 -7.08 -9.39
C ASN A 49 3.03 -6.69 -10.14
N ASN A 50 2.14 -6.00 -9.46
CA ASN A 50 0.90 -5.47 -10.03
C ASN A 50 0.98 -3.94 -10.09
N VAL A 51 0.38 -3.37 -11.13
CA VAL A 51 0.27 -1.93 -11.29
C VAL A 51 -1.19 -1.57 -11.57
N SER A 52 -1.73 -0.60 -10.85
CA SER A 52 -3.02 0.00 -11.16
C SER A 52 -2.84 1.46 -11.56
N LEU A 53 -3.57 1.89 -12.58
CA LEU A 53 -3.69 3.27 -12.97
C LEU A 53 -5.08 3.79 -12.54
N SER A 54 -5.11 4.88 -11.80
CA SER A 54 -6.35 5.43 -11.26
C SER A 54 -6.36 6.96 -11.33
N ARG A 55 -7.56 7.52 -11.57
CA ARG A 55 -7.77 8.97 -11.63
C ARG A 55 -8.11 9.56 -10.28
N GLN A 56 -8.07 10.87 -10.17
CA GLN A 56 -8.41 11.63 -8.97
C GLN A 56 -9.78 11.23 -8.40
N GLY A 57 -9.87 11.12 -7.08
CA GLY A 57 -11.09 10.74 -6.36
C GLY A 57 -11.35 9.24 -6.27
N VAL A 58 -10.66 8.41 -7.06
CA VAL A 58 -10.77 6.95 -6.93
C VAL A 58 -10.25 6.52 -5.57
N LEU A 59 -11.04 5.69 -4.87
CA LEU A 59 -10.67 5.05 -3.62
C LEU A 59 -10.71 3.53 -3.82
N ARG A 60 -9.59 2.86 -3.49
CA ARG A 60 -9.48 1.39 -3.54
C ARG A 60 -9.20 0.85 -2.14
N GLY A 61 -9.98 -0.14 -1.73
CA GLY A 61 -9.83 -0.82 -0.44
C GLY A 61 -11.02 -0.55 0.48
N LEU A 62 -10.95 -0.79 1.76
CA LEU A 62 -9.79 -1.38 2.48
C LEU A 62 -9.92 -2.90 2.47
N HIS A 63 -8.91 -3.58 2.01
CA HIS A 63 -8.92 -5.04 2.03
C HIS A 63 -7.55 -5.63 2.41
N ALA A 64 -7.60 -6.76 3.10
CA ALA A 64 -6.42 -7.55 3.46
C ALA A 64 -6.41 -8.82 2.62
N GLU A 65 -5.33 -9.04 1.90
CA GLU A 65 -5.08 -10.26 1.15
C GLU A 65 -4.13 -11.18 1.92
N PRO A 66 -4.06 -12.47 1.53
CA PRO A 66 -3.28 -13.47 2.25
C PRO A 66 -1.76 -13.46 1.93
N TRP A 67 -1.22 -12.32 1.55
CA TRP A 67 0.21 -12.11 1.24
C TRP A 67 0.73 -10.79 1.78
N ASP A 68 2.06 -10.67 1.84
CA ASP A 68 2.73 -9.43 2.16
C ASP A 68 2.88 -8.56 0.91
N LYS A 69 2.95 -7.24 1.09
CA LYS A 69 3.03 -6.27 -0.01
C LYS A 69 4.13 -5.26 0.19
N TYR A 70 4.74 -4.87 -0.90
CA TYR A 70 5.56 -3.67 -0.99
C TYR A 70 4.93 -2.69 -1.97
N ILE A 71 4.54 -1.53 -1.46
CA ILE A 71 3.73 -0.53 -2.15
C ILE A 71 4.60 0.68 -2.52
N SER A 72 4.41 1.20 -3.74
CA SER A 72 5.09 2.39 -4.23
C SER A 72 4.27 3.12 -5.28
N VAL A 73 4.57 4.40 -5.48
CA VAL A 73 4.04 5.20 -6.59
C VAL A 73 5.07 5.25 -7.71
N ALA A 74 4.67 4.93 -8.94
CA ALA A 74 5.55 4.78 -10.09
C ALA A 74 5.51 5.96 -11.08
N ASP A 75 4.90 7.08 -10.68
CA ASP A 75 4.79 8.31 -11.45
C ASP A 75 4.87 9.56 -10.54
N ASN A 76 4.41 10.71 -11.02
CA ASN A 76 4.34 11.95 -10.24
C ASN A 76 3.07 12.08 -9.39
N GLY A 77 2.27 11.02 -9.31
CA GLY A 77 1.01 11.04 -8.57
C GLY A 77 1.20 11.03 -7.06
N LYS A 78 0.08 11.23 -6.37
CA LYS A 78 -0.01 11.18 -4.90
C LYS A 78 -1.29 10.47 -4.49
N VAL A 79 -1.18 9.69 -3.41
CA VAL A 79 -2.32 9.05 -2.77
C VAL A 79 -2.31 9.29 -1.27
N LEU A 80 -3.48 9.36 -0.65
CA LEU A 80 -3.62 9.11 0.77
C LEU A 80 -3.74 7.58 0.95
N GLY A 81 -2.71 6.96 1.52
CA GLY A 81 -2.74 5.57 1.91
C GLY A 81 -3.29 5.40 3.32
N ALA A 82 -4.04 4.34 3.54
CA ALA A 82 -4.57 3.99 4.86
C ALA A 82 -4.50 2.48 5.09
N TRP A 83 -4.18 2.12 6.33
CA TRP A 83 -3.99 0.72 6.76
C TRP A 83 -4.67 0.51 8.10
N VAL A 84 -5.27 -0.67 8.25
CA VAL A 84 -5.93 -1.10 9.50
C VAL A 84 -5.43 -2.49 9.84
N ASP A 85 -4.90 -2.66 11.05
CA ASP A 85 -4.44 -3.97 11.51
C ASP A 85 -5.64 -4.86 11.87
N LEU A 86 -5.81 -5.96 11.14
CA LEU A 86 -6.87 -6.94 11.38
C LEU A 86 -6.35 -8.22 12.05
N ARG A 87 -5.06 -8.27 12.39
CA ARG A 87 -4.47 -9.42 13.07
C ARG A 87 -4.90 -9.46 14.53
N GLU A 88 -5.12 -10.67 15.04
CA GLU A 88 -5.43 -10.87 16.46
C GLU A 88 -4.28 -10.37 17.34
N GLY A 89 -4.63 -9.68 18.44
CA GLY A 89 -3.67 -9.16 19.40
C GLY A 89 -3.93 -7.71 19.80
N GLU A 90 -2.96 -7.12 20.49
CA GLU A 90 -3.06 -5.76 21.05
C GLU A 90 -3.15 -4.66 19.99
N SER A 91 -2.61 -4.90 18.80
CA SER A 91 -2.65 -3.93 17.69
C SER A 91 -3.89 -4.01 16.81
N PHE A 92 -4.82 -4.95 17.09
CA PHE A 92 -6.07 -5.05 16.34
C PHE A 92 -6.81 -3.71 16.29
N GLY A 93 -7.17 -3.27 15.08
CA GLY A 93 -7.88 -2.01 14.86
C GLY A 93 -6.97 -0.77 14.85
N HIS A 94 -5.66 -0.89 15.06
CA HIS A 94 -4.75 0.23 14.87
C HIS A 94 -4.80 0.71 13.42
N VAL A 95 -4.84 2.04 13.25
CA VAL A 95 -4.90 2.70 11.94
C VAL A 95 -3.63 3.50 11.72
N TYR A 96 -3.04 3.36 10.52
CA TYR A 96 -1.97 4.22 10.04
C TYR A 96 -2.39 4.85 8.72
N GLN A 97 -2.11 6.12 8.53
CA GLN A 97 -2.39 6.83 7.29
C GLN A 97 -1.26 7.81 6.97
N THR A 98 -0.92 7.91 5.69
CA THR A 98 0.11 8.84 5.22
C THR A 98 -0.06 9.11 3.73
N VAL A 99 0.41 10.28 3.29
CA VAL A 99 0.48 10.57 1.85
C VAL A 99 1.70 9.87 1.25
N ILE A 100 1.49 9.15 0.15
CA ILE A 100 2.54 8.47 -0.60
C ILE A 100 2.70 9.16 -1.95
N ASP A 101 3.93 9.43 -2.31
CA ASP A 101 4.38 9.87 -3.63
C ASP A 101 5.60 9.05 -4.09
N ALA A 102 6.27 9.47 -5.16
CA ALA A 102 7.43 8.76 -5.71
C ALA A 102 8.58 8.56 -4.70
N SER A 103 8.67 9.42 -3.67
CA SER A 103 9.76 9.40 -2.67
C SER A 103 9.51 8.48 -1.47
N LYS A 104 8.36 7.80 -1.42
CA LYS A 104 7.95 6.98 -0.28
C LYS A 104 7.40 5.64 -0.72
N SER A 105 7.77 4.59 0.01
CA SER A 105 7.21 3.25 -0.17
C SER A 105 6.85 2.63 1.18
N ILE A 106 5.96 1.64 1.15
CA ILE A 106 5.43 1.01 2.37
C ILE A 106 5.53 -0.51 2.22
N PHE A 107 6.10 -1.18 3.23
CA PHE A 107 5.93 -2.61 3.42
C PHE A 107 4.72 -2.86 4.31
N VAL A 108 3.80 -3.70 3.84
CA VAL A 108 2.56 -4.07 4.54
C VAL A 108 2.55 -5.57 4.78
N PRO A 109 2.58 -6.02 6.05
CA PRO A 109 2.47 -7.45 6.35
C PRO A 109 1.06 -7.96 6.06
N ARG A 110 0.95 -9.26 5.74
CA ARG A 110 -0.34 -9.94 5.59
C ARG A 110 -1.22 -9.75 6.84
N GLY A 111 -2.53 -9.68 6.64
CA GLY A 111 -3.48 -9.45 7.73
C GLY A 111 -3.70 -7.97 8.07
N VAL A 112 -2.98 -7.06 7.44
CA VAL A 112 -3.22 -5.62 7.52
C VAL A 112 -4.03 -5.19 6.31
N ALA A 113 -5.20 -4.62 6.54
CA ALA A 113 -6.05 -4.07 5.48
C ALA A 113 -5.40 -2.82 4.90
N ASN A 114 -5.45 -2.71 3.58
CA ASN A 114 -4.77 -1.70 2.80
C ASN A 114 -5.75 -1.01 1.85
N GLY A 115 -5.62 0.29 1.72
CA GLY A 115 -6.37 1.09 0.77
C GLY A 115 -5.72 2.43 0.49
N PHE A 116 -6.19 3.09 -0.56
CA PHE A 116 -5.72 4.42 -0.91
C PHE A 116 -6.78 5.22 -1.66
N GLN A 117 -6.68 6.54 -1.54
CA GLN A 117 -7.44 7.49 -2.33
C GLN A 117 -6.49 8.34 -3.18
N VAL A 118 -6.81 8.51 -4.45
CA VAL A 118 -6.00 9.29 -5.39
C VAL A 118 -6.22 10.78 -5.17
N LEU A 119 -5.13 11.50 -4.86
CA LEU A 119 -5.14 12.95 -4.60
C LEU A 119 -4.72 13.79 -5.81
N SER A 120 -3.94 13.22 -6.71
CA SER A 120 -3.48 13.84 -7.96
C SER A 120 -4.43 13.53 -9.13
N GLU A 121 -4.22 14.14 -10.28
CA GLU A 121 -5.01 13.87 -11.49
C GLU A 121 -4.99 12.38 -11.85
N MET A 122 -3.82 11.76 -11.80
CA MET A 122 -3.60 10.34 -12.05
C MET A 122 -2.55 9.79 -11.10
N VAL A 123 -2.57 8.49 -10.87
CA VAL A 123 -1.51 7.76 -10.17
C VAL A 123 -1.31 6.36 -10.73
N SER A 124 -0.05 5.98 -10.96
CA SER A 124 0.37 4.61 -11.18
C SER A 124 0.84 4.03 -9.84
N TYR A 125 0.02 3.16 -9.27
CA TYR A 125 0.24 2.53 -7.97
C TYR A 125 0.74 1.11 -8.18
N SER A 126 1.96 0.85 -7.70
CA SER A 126 2.65 -0.43 -7.84
C SER A 126 2.68 -1.18 -6.52
N TYR A 127 2.39 -2.47 -6.56
CA TYR A 127 2.56 -3.34 -5.39
C TYR A 127 3.17 -4.67 -5.78
N LEU A 128 4.26 -4.99 -5.10
CA LEU A 128 4.99 -6.24 -5.20
C LEU A 128 4.47 -7.16 -4.09
N VAL A 129 4.06 -8.37 -4.45
CA VAL A 129 3.47 -9.36 -3.54
C VAL A 129 4.25 -10.67 -3.58
N ASN A 130 4.23 -11.40 -2.48
CA ASN A 130 4.96 -12.67 -2.33
C ASN A 130 4.07 -13.91 -2.49
N ASP A 131 2.98 -13.77 -3.22
CA ASP A 131 2.16 -14.87 -3.73
C ASP A 131 1.51 -14.46 -5.04
N TYR A 132 0.94 -15.40 -5.78
CA TYR A 132 0.26 -15.12 -7.03
C TYR A 132 -1.21 -14.82 -6.81
N TRP A 133 -1.66 -13.73 -7.41
CA TRP A 133 -3.08 -13.42 -7.44
C TRP A 133 -3.83 -14.46 -8.31
N ALA A 134 -4.95 -14.96 -7.78
CA ALA A 134 -5.87 -15.81 -8.50
C ALA A 134 -7.30 -15.52 -8.04
N LEU A 135 -8.26 -15.65 -8.95
CA LEU A 135 -9.65 -15.28 -8.68
C LEU A 135 -10.28 -16.10 -7.54
N ASP A 136 -9.88 -17.36 -7.41
CA ASP A 136 -10.31 -18.28 -6.36
C ASP A 136 -9.77 -17.92 -4.96
N LEU A 137 -8.86 -16.97 -4.86
CA LEU A 137 -8.36 -16.47 -3.58
C LEU A 137 -9.22 -15.33 -2.98
N LYS A 138 -10.13 -14.73 -3.75
CA LYS A 138 -11.03 -13.68 -3.25
C LYS A 138 -11.75 -14.05 -1.95
N PRO A 139 -12.24 -15.29 -1.73
CA PRO A 139 -12.86 -15.68 -0.46
C PRO A 139 -11.95 -15.61 0.77
N LYS A 140 -10.63 -15.52 0.58
CA LYS A 140 -9.63 -15.38 1.65
C LYS A 140 -9.34 -13.92 2.01
N TYR A 141 -9.95 -12.97 1.30
CA TYR A 141 -9.77 -11.54 1.59
C TYR A 141 -10.67 -11.13 2.76
N ALA A 142 -10.14 -10.24 3.59
CA ALA A 142 -10.93 -9.52 4.58
C ALA A 142 -11.16 -8.09 4.09
N PHE A 143 -12.36 -7.57 4.33
CA PHE A 143 -12.75 -6.22 3.91
C PHE A 143 -13.12 -5.38 5.12
N VAL A 144 -12.75 -4.11 5.08
CA VAL A 144 -13.13 -3.11 6.08
C VAL A 144 -13.84 -1.97 5.37
N ASN A 145 -14.94 -1.50 5.95
CA ASN A 145 -15.66 -0.34 5.44
C ASN A 145 -14.74 0.91 5.53
N TYR A 146 -14.30 1.40 4.38
CA TYR A 146 -13.42 2.57 4.30
C TYR A 146 -14.04 3.84 4.91
N ALA A 147 -15.37 3.94 4.89
CA ALA A 147 -16.15 5.07 5.40
C ALA A 147 -16.51 4.95 6.89
N ASP A 148 -16.07 3.91 7.59
CA ASP A 148 -16.33 3.76 9.03
C ASP A 148 -15.68 4.92 9.80
N PRO A 149 -16.50 5.78 10.46
CA PRO A 149 -15.99 6.94 11.18
C PRO A 149 -15.10 6.59 12.38
N THR A 150 -15.19 5.38 12.90
CA THR A 150 -14.36 4.93 14.03
C THR A 150 -12.89 4.78 13.64
N LEU A 151 -12.59 4.62 12.34
CA LEU A 151 -11.23 4.52 11.84
C LEU A 151 -10.51 5.88 11.80
N GLY A 152 -11.24 6.99 11.71
CA GLY A 152 -10.67 8.34 11.69
C GLY A 152 -9.76 8.62 10.49
N ILE A 153 -9.98 7.94 9.35
CA ILE A 153 -9.18 8.16 8.14
C ILE A 153 -9.60 9.47 7.48
N ALA A 154 -8.63 10.31 7.17
CA ALA A 154 -8.84 11.65 6.61
C ALA A 154 -9.01 11.62 5.07
N TRP A 155 -9.95 10.81 4.56
CA TRP A 155 -10.30 10.80 3.15
C TRP A 155 -10.74 12.19 2.67
N ASP A 156 -10.37 12.56 1.46
CA ASP A 156 -10.87 13.76 0.81
C ASP A 156 -12.21 13.45 0.15
N ASP A 157 -13.26 14.20 0.52
CA ASP A 157 -14.62 14.08 -0.03
C ASP A 157 -15.09 12.62 -0.16
N VAL A 158 -15.09 11.88 0.94
CA VAL A 158 -15.38 10.45 0.97
C VAL A 158 -16.76 10.09 0.40
N ASP A 159 -17.73 10.98 0.53
CA ASP A 159 -19.11 10.75 0.05
C ASP A 159 -19.20 10.73 -1.48
N ASN A 160 -18.26 11.37 -2.17
CA ASN A 160 -18.15 11.39 -3.63
C ASN A 160 -16.99 10.55 -4.16
N ALA A 161 -16.33 9.74 -3.29
CA ALA A 161 -15.26 8.87 -3.71
C ALA A 161 -15.76 7.84 -4.74
N GLU A 162 -14.98 7.66 -5.82
CA GLU A 162 -15.26 6.64 -6.81
C GLU A 162 -14.71 5.30 -6.35
N VAL A 163 -15.58 4.36 -6.06
CA VAL A 163 -15.27 2.99 -5.63
C VAL A 163 -15.77 1.99 -6.68
N SER A 164 -15.27 0.75 -6.62
CA SER A 164 -15.80 -0.31 -7.49
C SER A 164 -17.22 -0.68 -7.11
N GLU A 165 -17.97 -1.16 -8.09
CA GLU A 165 -19.35 -1.65 -7.90
C GLU A 165 -19.42 -3.05 -7.23
N GLU A 166 -18.27 -3.71 -7.00
CA GLU A 166 -18.15 -5.05 -6.40
C GLU A 166 -17.95 -5.00 -4.87
#